data_1f56c521544ddf77e7be9181e4a53622
#
_entry.id   1f56c521544ddf77e7be9181e4a53622
#
_cell.length_a   1.000
_cell.length_b   1.000
_cell.length_c   1.000
_cell.angle_alpha   90.00
_cell.angle_beta   90.00
_cell.angle_gamma   90.00
#
_symmetry.space_group_name_H-M   'P 1'
#
loop_
_entity.id
_entity.type
_entity.pdbx_description
1 polymer ?
#
loop_
_entity_poly.entity_id
_entity_poly.type
_entity_poly.pdbx_seq_one_letter_code
_entity_poly.pdbx_strand_id
1 'polypeptide(L)'
;MQKVFDAIFEEINFKFPNYCVFNKSDSGLKIESAKGFLRVCYNNNAQLLRAGLIVKANGLDLEYTIEEQPRFDNLCFMVDCSRNSVKNVESVKKLIRNLAMLGYNSLMLYTEDVYEVKNEKLFGYLRGKYTIDELKDLDSYAVSLGIELIPCIQTLAHLNQLSRYSNRYIPFDCSDILLVNNDRTHQLIENIFSTLRECFTTNRIHIGMDEAGMLGRGRYLAINGYKDRVTILKEHLSRVCEIAEKYDFEPIIWSDMFRNEFNCDKYKNKDGKVEIPKEVIDSIPKNLSLCYWDYHGLTKEYFYDGLEMHKQYKNPVWFAGGTAMANRGILPHLQYSFKIAESAITAALEFGVKNLIETMWGDNGGECSVFAVLPALAHYSYTALGCSSERLKKEFYALTGHNFDDFIRLDYPQTFCGKYTDDIANPAKYGLYNDVFTGYLDPILNANDKKYFIQACEELKKCKEGQYFYLFKTAYALSDLLYYKYGLGIEIRKAYKEKNNEELRGCLKNLDYCIRKLEILIRLYRKQWLIENKPHGFEIQEIRLGGLLERLKGCKLRLKDYLNGKIDKIDELDECLIADAVGRVKPNNRCDEYSYMSIASVNSFDGYTYIDV
;
A
#
# COMPACT_ATOMS: atom_id res chain seq x y z
N MET A 1 0.73 28.47 -15.14
CA MET A 1 1.22 28.24 -13.75
C MET A 1 0.35 28.95 -12.73
N GLN A 2 0.23 30.30 -12.72
CA GLN A 2 -0.58 31.01 -11.71
C GLN A 2 -2.01 30.47 -11.57
N LYS A 3 -2.74 30.25 -12.67
CA LYS A 3 -4.10 29.69 -12.64
C LYS A 3 -4.20 28.30 -12.00
N VAL A 4 -3.15 27.46 -12.12
CA VAL A 4 -3.12 26.13 -11.48
C VAL A 4 -2.97 26.26 -9.97
N PHE A 5 -2.10 27.16 -9.51
CA PHE A 5 -1.94 27.44 -8.08
C PHE A 5 -3.20 28.06 -7.47
N ASP A 6 -3.81 29.02 -8.16
CA ASP A 6 -5.05 29.62 -7.70
C ASP A 6 -6.15 28.57 -7.53
N ALA A 7 -6.32 27.66 -8.50
CA ALA A 7 -7.29 26.56 -8.39
C ALA A 7 -6.99 25.60 -7.22
N ILE A 8 -5.71 25.25 -7.00
CA ILE A 8 -5.32 24.39 -5.86
C ILE A 8 -5.60 25.08 -4.52
N PHE A 9 -5.30 26.36 -4.41
CA PHE A 9 -5.58 27.11 -3.18
C PHE A 9 -7.09 27.31 -2.97
N GLU A 10 -7.88 27.42 -4.05
CA GLU A 10 -9.34 27.41 -3.96
C GLU A 10 -9.89 26.09 -3.40
N GLU A 11 -9.33 24.95 -3.80
CA GLU A 11 -9.73 23.63 -3.23
C GLU A 11 -9.59 23.57 -1.70
N ILE A 12 -8.60 24.23 -1.16
CA ILE A 12 -8.40 24.33 0.29
C ILE A 12 -8.98 25.62 0.89
N ASN A 13 -9.78 26.40 0.15
CA ASN A 13 -10.35 27.69 0.60
C ASN A 13 -9.28 28.65 1.14
N PHE A 14 -8.22 28.87 0.38
CA PHE A 14 -7.13 29.76 0.73
C PHE A 14 -6.74 30.66 -0.44
N LYS A 15 -6.27 31.86 -0.11
CA LYS A 15 -5.65 32.78 -1.05
C LYS A 15 -4.61 33.63 -0.32
N PHE A 16 -3.41 33.72 -0.92
CA PHE A 16 -2.41 34.65 -0.39
C PHE A 16 -2.92 36.10 -0.46
N PRO A 17 -2.71 36.90 0.60
CA PRO A 17 -3.08 38.30 0.58
C PRO A 17 -2.21 39.09 -0.39
N ASN A 18 -2.75 40.22 -0.88
CA ASN A 18 -2.04 41.05 -1.85
C ASN A 18 -0.74 41.70 -1.30
N TYR A 19 -0.59 41.76 0.02
CA TYR A 19 0.63 42.23 0.69
C TYR A 19 1.68 41.16 0.90
N CYS A 20 1.46 39.91 0.42
CA CYS A 20 2.44 38.85 0.51
C CYS A 20 3.63 39.10 -0.40
N VAL A 21 4.82 39.03 0.16
CA VAL A 21 6.10 39.12 -0.57
C VAL A 21 6.69 37.75 -0.75
N PHE A 22 6.97 37.39 -1.99
CA PHE A 22 7.57 36.12 -2.36
C PHE A 22 9.05 36.30 -2.74
N ASN A 23 9.94 35.57 -2.09
CA ASN A 23 11.36 35.56 -2.38
C ASN A 23 11.81 34.14 -2.73
N LYS A 24 12.73 34.01 -3.70
CA LYS A 24 13.44 32.73 -3.92
C LYS A 24 14.51 32.56 -2.84
N SER A 25 14.66 31.32 -2.37
CA SER A 25 15.72 30.88 -1.47
C SER A 25 16.55 29.79 -2.14
N ASP A 26 17.78 29.61 -1.69
CA ASP A 26 18.66 28.56 -2.20
C ASP A 26 18.27 27.18 -1.63
N SER A 27 17.71 27.15 -0.42
CA SER A 27 17.26 25.93 0.24
C SER A 27 16.18 26.24 1.29
N GLY A 28 15.32 25.26 1.55
CA GLY A 28 14.33 25.35 2.62
C GLY A 28 13.19 26.32 2.37
N LEU A 29 12.30 26.37 3.33
CA LEU A 29 11.11 27.22 3.37
C LEU A 29 11.17 28.13 4.61
N LYS A 30 10.93 29.45 4.44
CA LYS A 30 10.77 30.37 5.56
C LYS A 30 9.52 31.20 5.35
N ILE A 31 8.70 31.29 6.39
CA ILE A 31 7.49 32.11 6.44
C ILE A 31 7.60 33.05 7.63
N GLU A 32 7.45 34.35 7.39
CA GLU A 32 7.37 35.38 8.40
C GLU A 32 6.02 36.11 8.26
N SER A 33 5.23 36.08 9.30
CA SER A 33 3.90 36.70 9.35
C SER A 33 3.78 37.67 10.51
N ALA A 34 3.15 38.81 10.26
CA ALA A 34 2.70 39.79 11.25
C ALA A 34 1.48 40.52 10.69
N LYS A 35 0.79 41.32 11.50
CA LYS A 35 -0.37 42.06 11.04
C LYS A 35 -0.06 42.93 9.81
N GLY A 36 -0.69 42.63 8.69
CA GLY A 36 -0.49 43.35 7.42
C GLY A 36 0.85 43.07 6.72
N PHE A 37 1.59 42.02 7.15
CA PHE A 37 2.86 41.62 6.57
C PHE A 37 2.92 40.10 6.46
N LEU A 38 3.30 39.61 5.28
CA LEU A 38 3.58 38.19 5.04
C LEU A 38 4.76 38.10 4.06
N ARG A 39 5.78 37.36 4.44
CA ARG A 39 6.92 37.01 3.57
C ARG A 39 7.05 35.51 3.46
N VAL A 40 7.17 35.02 2.24
CA VAL A 40 7.41 33.59 1.94
C VAL A 40 8.69 33.47 1.14
N CYS A 41 9.71 32.85 1.72
CA CYS A 41 10.96 32.48 1.04
C CYS A 41 10.91 31.00 0.72
N TYR A 42 11.06 30.60 -0.55
CA TYR A 42 10.90 29.24 -1.02
C TYR A 42 11.86 28.92 -2.19
N ASN A 43 12.26 27.65 -2.31
CA ASN A 43 13.14 27.18 -3.38
C ASN A 43 12.33 26.77 -4.64
N ASN A 44 11.30 25.97 -4.47
CA ASN A 44 10.52 25.38 -5.55
C ASN A 44 8.99 25.50 -5.35
N ASN A 45 8.24 25.06 -6.33
CA ASN A 45 6.79 25.19 -6.34
C ASN A 45 6.09 24.34 -5.26
N ALA A 46 6.64 23.16 -4.91
CA ALA A 46 6.08 22.35 -3.82
C ALA A 46 6.17 23.09 -2.48
N GLN A 47 7.30 23.76 -2.21
CA GLN A 47 7.44 24.59 -1.01
C GLN A 47 6.47 25.79 -1.02
N LEU A 48 6.13 26.37 -2.18
CA LEU A 48 5.12 27.41 -2.25
C LEU A 48 3.72 26.88 -1.90
N LEU A 49 3.35 25.68 -2.36
CA LEU A 49 2.09 25.03 -1.98
C LEU A 49 2.07 24.72 -0.48
N ARG A 50 3.16 24.20 0.06
CA ARG A 50 3.32 23.96 1.48
C ARG A 50 3.19 25.25 2.30
N ALA A 51 3.79 26.34 1.84
CA ALA A 51 3.65 27.64 2.47
C ALA A 51 2.18 28.10 2.58
N GLY A 52 1.41 27.91 1.50
CA GLY A 52 -0.02 28.23 1.50
C GLY A 52 -0.79 27.42 2.55
N LEU A 53 -0.49 26.12 2.68
CA LEU A 53 -1.09 25.27 3.72
C LEU A 53 -0.73 25.76 5.13
N ILE A 54 0.54 26.06 5.38
CA ILE A 54 1.04 26.54 6.67
C ILE A 54 0.38 27.87 7.04
N VAL A 55 0.33 28.81 6.11
CA VAL A 55 -0.30 30.13 6.33
C VAL A 55 -1.80 29.98 6.59
N LYS A 56 -2.49 29.14 5.81
CA LYS A 56 -3.90 28.84 6.07
C LYS A 56 -4.13 28.29 7.48
N ALA A 57 -3.28 27.33 7.90
CA ALA A 57 -3.42 26.72 9.22
C ALA A 57 -3.16 27.69 10.37
N ASN A 58 -2.19 28.61 10.22
CA ASN A 58 -1.80 29.52 11.29
C ASN A 58 -2.55 30.86 11.29
N GLY A 59 -3.15 31.23 10.15
CA GLY A 59 -3.83 32.50 9.98
C GLY A 59 -2.92 33.66 9.51
N LEU A 60 -3.52 34.73 9.02
CA LEU A 60 -2.84 35.86 8.38
C LEU A 60 -2.48 37.00 9.33
N ASP A 61 -3.18 37.10 10.47
CA ASP A 61 -3.07 38.24 11.39
C ASP A 61 -2.25 37.95 12.65
N LEU A 62 -1.68 36.76 12.73
CA LEU A 62 -0.83 36.32 13.84
C LEU A 62 0.64 36.55 13.52
N GLU A 63 1.41 36.90 14.56
CA GLU A 63 2.87 37.00 14.47
C GLU A 63 3.51 35.62 14.68
N TYR A 64 4.21 35.14 13.66
CA TYR A 64 4.97 33.90 13.73
C TYR A 64 6.08 33.86 12.66
N THR A 65 7.10 33.07 12.96
CA THR A 65 8.13 32.67 11.99
C THR A 65 8.22 31.16 11.97
N ILE A 66 8.13 30.56 10.78
CA ILE A 66 8.28 29.14 10.56
C ILE A 66 9.37 28.92 9.54
N GLU A 67 10.35 28.09 9.92
CA GLU A 67 11.45 27.65 9.04
C GLU A 67 11.44 26.13 8.92
N GLU A 68 11.59 25.63 7.69
CA GLU A 68 11.75 24.21 7.38
C GLU A 68 12.99 24.02 6.53
N GLN A 69 13.90 23.21 7.03
CA GLN A 69 15.06 22.75 6.28
C GLN A 69 14.90 21.26 5.98
N PRO A 70 14.97 20.84 4.71
CA PRO A 70 14.91 19.43 4.36
C PRO A 70 16.04 18.66 5.08
N ARG A 71 15.67 17.60 5.77
CA ARG A 71 16.62 16.69 6.43
C ARG A 71 17.04 15.55 5.52
N PHE A 72 16.26 15.33 4.46
CA PHE A 72 16.46 14.34 3.42
C PHE A 72 16.45 15.02 2.06
N ASP A 73 17.24 14.52 1.12
CA ASP A 73 17.30 15.04 -0.25
C ASP A 73 16.04 14.62 -1.02
N ASN A 74 15.57 13.40 -0.76
CA ASN A 74 14.32 12.89 -1.30
C ASN A 74 13.40 12.37 -0.19
N LEU A 75 12.18 12.84 -0.18
CA LEU A 75 11.06 12.32 0.58
C LEU A 75 10.00 11.90 -0.43
N CYS A 76 9.97 10.59 -0.71
CA CYS A 76 9.15 9.99 -1.75
C CYS A 76 7.97 9.24 -1.15
N PHE A 77 6.82 9.31 -1.81
CA PHE A 77 5.72 8.38 -1.57
C PHE A 77 5.60 7.42 -2.75
N MET A 78 5.48 6.12 -2.49
CA MET A 78 5.20 5.11 -3.51
C MET A 78 3.79 4.55 -3.30
N VAL A 79 2.96 4.60 -4.34
CA VAL A 79 1.62 4.01 -4.34
C VAL A 79 1.54 2.85 -5.33
N ASP A 80 1.01 1.73 -4.85
CA ASP A 80 0.76 0.56 -5.68
C ASP A 80 -0.49 0.76 -6.55
N CYS A 81 -0.29 0.67 -7.86
CA CYS A 81 -1.34 0.71 -8.88
C CYS A 81 -1.55 -0.65 -9.54
N SER A 82 -0.68 -1.64 -9.28
CA SER A 82 -0.64 -2.92 -10.00
C SER A 82 -1.62 -3.95 -9.48
N ARG A 83 -1.92 -3.95 -8.17
CA ARG A 83 -2.82 -4.92 -7.53
C ARG A 83 -4.28 -4.50 -7.70
N ASN A 84 -4.78 -4.45 -8.94
CA ASN A 84 -6.12 -4.10 -9.40
C ASN A 84 -6.50 -2.62 -9.28
N SER A 85 -6.07 -1.89 -8.26
CA SER A 85 -6.52 -0.52 -7.99
C SER A 85 -5.69 0.53 -8.76
N VAL A 86 -5.81 0.56 -10.08
CA VAL A 86 -5.20 1.59 -10.91
C VAL A 86 -5.87 2.93 -10.61
N LYS A 87 -5.14 3.86 -10.01
CA LYS A 87 -5.68 5.19 -9.66
C LYS A 87 -6.06 5.94 -10.93
N ASN A 88 -7.23 6.60 -10.96
CA ASN A 88 -7.55 7.45 -12.09
C ASN A 88 -6.68 8.73 -12.08
N VAL A 89 -6.59 9.40 -13.23
CA VAL A 89 -5.70 10.56 -13.42
C VAL A 89 -5.99 11.66 -12.40
N GLU A 90 -7.26 11.95 -12.14
CA GLU A 90 -7.65 13.00 -11.18
C GLU A 90 -7.23 12.67 -9.74
N SER A 91 -7.32 11.40 -9.36
CA SER A 91 -6.84 10.94 -8.04
C SER A 91 -5.33 11.06 -7.90
N VAL A 92 -4.56 10.72 -8.96
CA VAL A 92 -3.10 10.91 -8.95
C VAL A 92 -2.76 12.40 -8.87
N LYS A 93 -3.43 13.28 -9.64
CA LYS A 93 -3.25 14.73 -9.55
C LYS A 93 -3.58 15.27 -8.16
N LYS A 94 -4.68 14.80 -7.55
CA LYS A 94 -5.04 15.15 -6.17
C LYS A 94 -3.99 14.68 -5.17
N LEU A 95 -3.47 13.48 -5.35
CA LEU A 95 -2.38 12.95 -4.53
C LEU A 95 -1.12 13.81 -4.65
N ILE A 96 -0.70 14.17 -5.86
CA ILE A 96 0.45 15.06 -6.11
C ILE A 96 0.28 16.39 -5.36
N ARG A 97 -0.92 17.01 -5.40
CA ARG A 97 -1.21 18.26 -4.65
C ARG A 97 -1.05 18.06 -3.15
N ASN A 98 -1.64 16.98 -2.61
CA ASN A 98 -1.57 16.68 -1.19
C ASN A 98 -0.11 16.44 -0.75
N LEU A 99 0.67 15.68 -1.53
CA LEU A 99 2.07 15.41 -1.25
C LEU A 99 2.91 16.69 -1.23
N ALA A 100 2.75 17.59 -2.21
CA ALA A 100 3.44 18.87 -2.23
C ALA A 100 3.12 19.70 -0.98
N MET A 101 1.84 19.78 -0.59
CA MET A 101 1.42 20.49 0.62
C MET A 101 1.89 19.81 1.91
N LEU A 102 2.05 18.50 1.93
CA LEU A 102 2.61 17.77 3.05
C LEU A 102 4.14 17.81 3.12
N GLY A 103 4.83 18.30 2.08
CA GLY A 103 6.29 18.46 2.08
C GLY A 103 7.07 17.32 1.44
N TYR A 104 6.40 16.42 0.72
CA TYR A 104 7.06 15.46 -0.18
C TYR A 104 7.59 16.19 -1.42
N ASN A 105 8.63 15.63 -2.02
CA ASN A 105 9.21 16.15 -3.26
C ASN A 105 9.21 15.14 -4.42
N SER A 106 8.78 13.90 -4.17
CA SER A 106 8.68 12.88 -5.21
C SER A 106 7.54 11.90 -4.98
N LEU A 107 7.05 11.30 -6.07
CA LEU A 107 6.02 10.28 -6.11
C LEU A 107 6.46 9.16 -7.03
N MET A 108 6.31 7.91 -6.59
CA MET A 108 6.44 6.71 -7.41
C MET A 108 5.08 6.07 -7.65
N LEU A 109 4.77 5.74 -8.91
CA LEU A 109 3.67 4.85 -9.27
C LEU A 109 4.26 3.45 -9.49
N TYR A 110 3.96 2.52 -8.59
CA TYR A 110 4.34 1.12 -8.75
C TYR A 110 3.33 0.43 -9.67
N THR A 111 3.78 -0.02 -10.83
CA THR A 111 2.86 -0.31 -11.94
C THR A 111 2.94 -1.72 -12.52
N GLU A 112 3.96 -2.52 -12.23
CA GLU A 112 4.17 -3.86 -12.84
C GLU A 112 3.88 -3.84 -14.37
N ASP A 113 2.62 -4.15 -14.76
CA ASP A 113 2.17 -4.16 -16.16
C ASP A 113 1.05 -3.13 -16.47
N VAL A 114 0.64 -2.26 -15.52
CA VAL A 114 -0.53 -1.39 -15.71
C VAL A 114 -0.19 -0.04 -16.38
N TYR A 115 0.63 -0.07 -17.41
CA TYR A 115 0.93 1.07 -18.29
C TYR A 115 1.11 0.63 -19.74
N GLU A 116 0.93 1.54 -20.66
CA GLU A 116 1.09 1.28 -22.08
C GLU A 116 2.57 1.18 -22.44
N VAL A 117 2.93 0.16 -23.23
CA VAL A 117 4.28 -0.03 -23.78
C VAL A 117 4.15 -0.17 -25.30
N LYS A 118 4.89 0.65 -26.05
CA LYS A 118 4.91 0.60 -27.51
C LYS A 118 5.37 -0.78 -27.97
N ASN A 119 4.73 -1.29 -29.01
CA ASN A 119 4.98 -2.61 -29.61
C ASN A 119 4.63 -3.82 -28.71
N GLU A 120 4.02 -3.61 -27.51
CA GLU A 120 3.67 -4.64 -26.57
C GLU A 120 2.15 -4.68 -26.30
N LYS A 121 1.39 -5.20 -27.27
CA LYS A 121 -0.09 -5.14 -27.26
C LYS A 121 -0.74 -5.81 -26.04
N LEU A 122 -0.13 -6.89 -25.54
CA LEU A 122 -0.66 -7.66 -24.43
C LEU A 122 -0.16 -7.17 -23.06
N PHE A 123 0.77 -6.22 -23.01
CA PHE A 123 1.23 -5.62 -21.78
C PHE A 123 0.11 -4.77 -21.18
N GLY A 124 -0.33 -5.13 -19.96
CA GLY A 124 -1.47 -4.50 -19.28
C GLY A 124 -2.81 -4.62 -19.99
N TYR A 125 -3.00 -5.65 -20.82
CA TYR A 125 -4.25 -5.86 -21.56
C TYR A 125 -5.43 -6.10 -20.60
N LEU A 126 -6.48 -5.28 -20.72
CA LEU A 126 -7.69 -5.25 -19.90
C LEU A 126 -7.46 -4.94 -18.40
N ARG A 127 -6.31 -4.38 -18.03
CA ARG A 127 -5.93 -4.06 -16.65
C ARG A 127 -6.20 -2.61 -16.24
N GLY A 128 -6.82 -1.80 -17.09
CA GLY A 128 -7.03 -0.38 -16.79
C GLY A 128 -5.75 0.46 -16.83
N LYS A 129 -4.75 0.01 -17.58
CA LYS A 129 -3.43 0.62 -17.67
C LYS A 129 -3.46 2.11 -17.99
N TYR A 130 -2.44 2.83 -17.56
CA TYR A 130 -2.20 4.21 -17.98
C TYR A 130 -1.78 4.24 -19.44
N THR A 131 -2.36 5.14 -20.21
CA THR A 131 -1.90 5.45 -21.58
C THR A 131 -0.64 6.30 -21.54
N ILE A 132 0.08 6.36 -22.66
CA ILE A 132 1.24 7.24 -22.83
C ILE A 132 0.84 8.70 -22.58
N ASP A 133 -0.32 9.13 -23.09
CA ASP A 133 -0.80 10.50 -22.91
C ASP A 133 -1.17 10.80 -21.44
N GLU A 134 -1.79 9.85 -20.73
CA GLU A 134 -2.06 9.98 -19.30
C GLU A 134 -0.77 10.11 -18.48
N LEU A 135 0.27 9.32 -18.79
CA LEU A 135 1.57 9.42 -18.11
C LEU A 135 2.26 10.76 -18.36
N LYS A 136 2.24 11.26 -19.60
CA LYS A 136 2.77 12.58 -19.95
C LYS A 136 2.03 13.72 -19.24
N ASP A 137 0.71 13.63 -19.16
CA ASP A 137 -0.11 14.61 -18.43
C ASP A 137 0.21 14.61 -16.95
N LEU A 138 0.35 13.43 -16.33
CA LEU A 138 0.72 13.29 -14.92
C LEU A 138 2.13 13.80 -14.63
N ASP A 139 3.12 13.49 -15.47
CA ASP A 139 4.49 13.99 -15.33
C ASP A 139 4.55 15.51 -15.44
N SER A 140 3.94 16.06 -16.48
CA SER A 140 3.89 17.51 -16.70
C SER A 140 3.21 18.23 -15.52
N TYR A 141 2.14 17.64 -15.00
CA TYR A 141 1.44 18.18 -13.83
C TYR A 141 2.31 18.14 -12.58
N ALA A 142 2.96 17.01 -12.29
CA ALA A 142 3.85 16.86 -11.14
C ALA A 142 5.00 17.86 -11.18
N VAL A 143 5.70 17.97 -12.32
CA VAL A 143 6.78 18.93 -12.54
C VAL A 143 6.30 20.38 -12.34
N SER A 144 5.11 20.72 -12.81
CA SER A 144 4.55 22.07 -12.60
C SER A 144 4.37 22.43 -11.13
N LEU A 145 4.18 21.43 -10.26
CA LEU A 145 4.03 21.60 -8.82
C LEU A 145 5.34 21.36 -8.03
N GLY A 146 6.45 21.05 -8.71
CA GLY A 146 7.75 20.81 -8.08
C GLY A 146 7.84 19.41 -7.43
N ILE A 147 7.04 18.47 -7.90
CA ILE A 147 7.12 17.05 -7.53
C ILE A 147 7.75 16.27 -8.68
N GLU A 148 8.75 15.44 -8.37
CA GLU A 148 9.33 14.52 -9.32
C GLU A 148 8.46 13.25 -9.40
N LEU A 149 7.97 12.90 -10.60
CA LEU A 149 7.24 11.66 -10.81
C LEU A 149 8.21 10.60 -11.34
N ILE A 150 8.51 9.59 -10.51
CA ILE A 150 9.48 8.54 -10.80
C ILE A 150 8.74 7.27 -11.20
N PRO A 151 8.95 6.72 -12.42
CA PRO A 151 8.39 5.42 -12.77
C PRO A 151 8.98 4.31 -11.89
N CYS A 152 8.08 3.47 -11.34
CA CYS A 152 8.45 2.33 -10.51
C CYS A 152 7.86 1.07 -11.17
N ILE A 153 8.71 0.31 -11.85
CA ILE A 153 8.36 -0.79 -12.73
C ILE A 153 8.97 -2.11 -12.25
N GLN A 154 8.62 -3.18 -12.95
CA GLN A 154 9.25 -4.49 -12.78
C GLN A 154 9.96 -4.92 -14.05
N THR A 155 11.20 -5.39 -13.89
CA THR A 155 12.03 -5.87 -15.00
C THR A 155 12.49 -7.32 -14.85
N LEU A 156 12.02 -8.01 -13.79
CA LEU A 156 12.37 -9.41 -13.54
C LEU A 156 11.21 -10.21 -12.96
N ALA A 157 10.73 -9.90 -11.76
CA ALA A 157 9.68 -10.63 -11.06
C ALA A 157 8.37 -9.83 -10.93
N HIS A 158 7.40 -10.30 -10.16
CA HIS A 158 6.08 -9.69 -9.96
C HIS A 158 5.26 -9.44 -11.24
N LEU A 159 5.52 -10.18 -12.30
CA LEU A 159 4.81 -10.07 -13.58
C LEU A 159 3.77 -11.18 -13.79
N ASN A 160 3.17 -11.66 -12.70
CA ASN A 160 2.22 -12.76 -12.72
C ASN A 160 1.05 -12.52 -13.69
N GLN A 161 0.53 -11.30 -13.74
CA GLN A 161 -0.60 -11.01 -14.65
C GLN A 161 -0.19 -11.10 -16.14
N LEU A 162 1.06 -10.75 -16.44
CA LEU A 162 1.62 -10.87 -17.79
C LEU A 162 1.95 -12.33 -18.14
N SER A 163 2.26 -13.17 -17.15
CA SER A 163 2.67 -14.57 -17.35
C SER A 163 1.59 -15.44 -18.01
N ARG A 164 0.32 -15.06 -17.94
CA ARG A 164 -0.79 -15.74 -18.67
C ARG A 164 -0.60 -15.76 -20.19
N TYR A 165 0.28 -14.92 -20.72
CA TYR A 165 0.66 -14.87 -22.13
C TYR A 165 2.05 -15.46 -22.39
N SER A 166 2.67 -16.14 -21.41
CA SER A 166 4.08 -16.53 -21.36
C SER A 166 4.55 -17.32 -22.57
N ASN A 167 3.86 -18.37 -22.95
CA ASN A 167 4.37 -19.31 -23.97
C ASN A 167 4.32 -18.78 -25.42
N ARG A 168 3.58 -17.72 -25.68
CA ARG A 168 3.38 -17.19 -27.05
C ARG A 168 3.83 -15.74 -27.23
N TYR A 169 4.01 -15.05 -26.12
CA TYR A 169 4.25 -13.62 -26.15
C TYR A 169 5.56 -13.23 -25.44
N ILE A 170 5.69 -13.55 -24.16
CA ILE A 170 6.89 -13.25 -23.35
C ILE A 170 7.38 -14.57 -22.71
N PRO A 171 8.69 -14.86 -22.77
CA PRO A 171 9.24 -16.02 -22.09
C PRO A 171 9.37 -15.78 -20.57
N PHE A 172 8.83 -16.71 -19.79
CA PHE A 172 8.97 -16.75 -18.34
C PHE A 172 9.85 -17.94 -17.92
N ASP A 173 10.64 -17.75 -16.86
CA ASP A 173 11.37 -18.82 -16.19
C ASP A 173 10.43 -19.63 -15.30
N CYS A 174 9.76 -18.94 -14.39
CA CYS A 174 8.71 -19.44 -13.49
C CYS A 174 7.42 -18.62 -13.66
N SER A 175 6.46 -18.77 -12.74
CA SER A 175 5.11 -18.19 -12.84
C SER A 175 5.06 -16.68 -13.04
N ASP A 176 5.99 -15.95 -12.44
CA ASP A 176 6.01 -14.48 -12.42
C ASP A 176 7.37 -13.88 -12.78
N ILE A 177 8.39 -14.74 -12.99
CA ILE A 177 9.78 -14.35 -13.24
C ILE A 177 10.09 -14.49 -14.72
N LEU A 178 10.58 -13.42 -15.34
CA LEU A 178 11.01 -13.41 -16.74
C LEU A 178 12.18 -14.39 -16.97
N LEU A 179 12.20 -15.02 -18.15
CA LEU A 179 13.34 -15.83 -18.57
C LEU A 179 14.52 -14.91 -18.93
N VAL A 180 15.54 -14.91 -18.09
CA VAL A 180 16.76 -14.12 -18.28
C VAL A 180 17.63 -14.67 -19.40
N ASN A 181 18.57 -13.86 -19.90
CA ASN A 181 19.43 -14.19 -21.04
C ASN A 181 18.64 -14.63 -22.30
N ASN A 182 17.52 -13.95 -22.54
CA ASN A 182 16.65 -14.22 -23.67
C ASN A 182 16.39 -12.93 -24.46
N ASP A 183 16.57 -12.98 -25.77
CA ASP A 183 16.44 -11.80 -26.66
C ASP A 183 15.06 -11.16 -26.57
N ARG A 184 14.00 -11.96 -26.45
CA ARG A 184 12.63 -11.43 -26.34
C ARG A 184 12.39 -10.72 -25.01
N THR A 185 12.99 -11.20 -23.92
CA THR A 185 12.98 -10.51 -22.62
C THR A 185 13.70 -9.16 -22.72
N HIS A 186 14.87 -9.13 -23.32
CA HIS A 186 15.62 -7.90 -23.50
C HIS A 186 14.87 -6.92 -24.41
N GLN A 187 14.22 -7.40 -25.48
CA GLN A 187 13.38 -6.58 -26.35
C GLN A 187 12.19 -5.95 -25.60
N LEU A 188 11.52 -6.72 -24.72
CA LEU A 188 10.45 -6.19 -23.88
C LEU A 188 10.97 -5.04 -23.00
N ILE A 189 12.09 -5.27 -22.30
CA ILE A 189 12.69 -4.27 -21.41
C ILE A 189 13.08 -3.02 -22.20
N GLU A 190 13.68 -3.18 -23.37
CA GLU A 190 14.03 -2.06 -24.25
C GLU A 190 12.79 -1.26 -24.70
N ASN A 191 11.71 -1.93 -25.09
CA ASN A 191 10.43 -1.28 -25.42
C ASN A 191 9.84 -0.52 -24.22
N ILE A 192 9.97 -1.06 -23.00
CA ILE A 192 9.56 -0.39 -21.76
C ILE A 192 10.35 0.91 -21.58
N PHE A 193 11.68 0.84 -21.55
CA PHE A 193 12.53 2.01 -21.31
C PHE A 193 12.34 3.08 -22.38
N SER A 194 12.30 2.68 -23.65
CA SER A 194 12.01 3.59 -24.77
C SER A 194 10.67 4.32 -24.60
N THR A 195 9.62 3.60 -24.18
CA THR A 195 8.31 4.20 -23.98
C THR A 195 8.29 5.14 -22.78
N LEU A 196 8.90 4.73 -21.66
CA LEU A 196 8.92 5.54 -20.44
C LEU A 196 9.76 6.80 -20.61
N ARG A 197 10.85 6.77 -21.39
CA ARG A 197 11.63 7.98 -21.70
C ARG A 197 10.81 9.05 -22.41
N GLU A 198 9.83 8.67 -23.20
CA GLU A 198 8.92 9.63 -23.82
C GLU A 198 7.88 10.21 -22.84
N CYS A 199 7.61 9.51 -21.75
CA CYS A 199 6.55 9.86 -20.80
C CYS A 199 7.03 10.72 -19.64
N PHE A 200 8.28 10.53 -19.20
CA PHE A 200 8.78 11.11 -17.95
C PHE A 200 9.96 12.03 -18.20
N THR A 201 10.00 13.14 -17.48
CA THR A 201 11.10 14.12 -17.51
C THR A 201 12.25 13.74 -16.57
N THR A 202 11.97 12.97 -15.52
CA THR A 202 12.98 12.49 -14.56
C THR A 202 14.00 11.56 -15.22
N ASN A 203 15.24 11.59 -14.74
CA ASN A 203 16.25 10.60 -15.11
C ASN A 203 16.22 9.36 -14.19
N ARG A 204 15.44 9.36 -13.12
CA ARG A 204 15.34 8.22 -12.20
C ARG A 204 14.27 7.23 -12.65
N ILE A 205 14.56 5.94 -12.42
CA ILE A 205 13.61 4.85 -12.64
C ILE A 205 13.84 3.76 -11.60
N HIS A 206 12.78 3.31 -10.94
CA HIS A 206 12.87 2.13 -10.09
C HIS A 206 12.56 0.89 -10.93
N ILE A 207 13.51 -0.05 -11.01
CA ILE A 207 13.47 -1.21 -11.92
C ILE A 207 12.94 -2.50 -11.27
N GLY A 208 12.56 -2.45 -9.99
CA GLY A 208 12.00 -3.60 -9.26
C GLY A 208 13.06 -4.65 -8.94
N MET A 209 12.87 -5.88 -9.42
CA MET A 209 13.71 -7.09 -9.27
C MET A 209 13.71 -7.72 -7.88
N ASP A 210 12.75 -7.37 -7.04
CA ASP A 210 12.54 -7.95 -5.72
C ASP A 210 11.91 -9.35 -5.80
N GLU A 211 12.09 -10.12 -4.72
CA GLU A 211 11.43 -11.40 -4.43
C GLU A 211 11.52 -12.47 -5.53
N ALA A 212 12.53 -12.41 -6.40
CA ALA A 212 12.75 -13.40 -7.45
C ALA A 212 13.35 -14.72 -6.90
N GLY A 213 12.73 -15.29 -5.85
CA GLY A 213 13.26 -16.45 -5.12
C GLY A 213 13.49 -17.69 -5.96
N MET A 214 12.66 -17.89 -6.99
CA MET A 214 12.74 -19.04 -7.91
C MET A 214 13.56 -18.75 -9.19
N LEU A 215 14.27 -17.64 -9.25
CA LEU A 215 15.12 -17.28 -10.40
C LEU A 215 16.11 -18.41 -10.75
N GLY A 216 16.09 -18.84 -11.99
CA GLY A 216 16.96 -19.90 -12.50
C GLY A 216 16.54 -21.31 -12.08
N ARG A 217 15.32 -21.52 -11.56
CA ARG A 217 14.83 -22.82 -11.09
C ARG A 217 13.75 -23.45 -11.97
N GLY A 218 13.26 -22.71 -12.96
CA GLY A 218 12.23 -23.17 -13.90
C GLY A 218 12.79 -23.51 -15.28
N ARG A 219 12.31 -22.80 -16.29
CA ARG A 219 12.70 -22.99 -17.69
C ARG A 219 14.17 -22.70 -17.94
N TYR A 220 14.74 -21.72 -17.19
CA TYR A 220 16.18 -21.43 -17.29
C TYR A 220 17.02 -22.66 -16.96
N LEU A 221 16.69 -23.39 -15.86
CA LEU A 221 17.38 -24.62 -15.47
C LEU A 221 17.31 -25.70 -16.55
N ALA A 222 16.14 -25.85 -17.18
CA ALA A 222 15.94 -26.84 -18.24
C ALA A 222 16.79 -26.56 -19.50
N ILE A 223 17.03 -25.28 -19.80
CA ILE A 223 17.79 -24.85 -20.99
C ILE A 223 19.30 -24.79 -20.72
N ASN A 224 19.70 -24.19 -19.59
CA ASN A 224 21.08 -23.78 -19.33
C ASN A 224 21.78 -24.64 -18.26
N GLY A 225 21.07 -25.56 -17.60
CA GLY A 225 21.59 -26.26 -16.44
C GLY A 225 21.59 -25.37 -15.18
N TYR A 226 22.09 -25.93 -14.08
CA TYR A 226 22.18 -25.20 -12.82
C TYR A 226 23.21 -24.07 -12.89
N LYS A 227 22.81 -22.89 -12.45
CA LYS A 227 23.65 -21.73 -12.21
C LYS A 227 23.24 -21.07 -10.89
N ASP A 228 24.21 -20.50 -10.22
CA ASP A 228 23.98 -19.74 -8.98
C ASP A 228 23.05 -18.53 -9.23
N ARG A 229 22.08 -18.34 -8.33
CA ARG A 229 21.04 -17.31 -8.47
C ARG A 229 21.60 -15.89 -8.52
N VAL A 230 22.57 -15.58 -7.66
CA VAL A 230 23.19 -14.24 -7.63
C VAL A 230 23.93 -13.97 -8.94
N THR A 231 24.58 -14.99 -9.50
CA THR A 231 25.23 -14.86 -10.82
C THR A 231 24.22 -14.56 -11.92
N ILE A 232 23.09 -15.27 -11.95
CA ILE A 232 22.01 -15.01 -12.92
C ILE A 232 21.44 -13.60 -12.75
N LEU A 233 21.17 -13.18 -11.49
CA LEU A 233 20.66 -11.85 -11.17
C LEU A 233 21.64 -10.76 -11.65
N LYS A 234 22.92 -10.91 -11.38
CA LYS A 234 23.96 -9.93 -11.76
C LYS A 234 24.06 -9.77 -13.28
N GLU A 235 24.01 -10.85 -14.04
CA GLU A 235 24.02 -10.81 -15.51
C GLU A 235 22.81 -10.06 -16.05
N HIS A 236 21.62 -10.36 -15.52
CA HIS A 236 20.39 -9.67 -15.92
C HIS A 236 20.42 -8.19 -15.53
N LEU A 237 20.80 -7.88 -14.30
CA LEU A 237 20.91 -6.52 -13.78
C LEU A 237 21.87 -5.67 -14.62
N SER A 238 23.06 -6.22 -14.96
CA SER A 238 24.02 -5.50 -15.80
C SER A 238 23.39 -5.13 -17.15
N ARG A 239 22.67 -6.07 -17.76
CA ARG A 239 21.99 -5.83 -19.03
C ARG A 239 20.88 -4.79 -18.92
N VAL A 240 20.09 -4.82 -17.84
CA VAL A 240 19.04 -3.81 -17.60
C VAL A 240 19.65 -2.44 -17.34
N CYS A 241 20.76 -2.35 -16.60
CA CYS A 241 21.48 -1.08 -16.40
C CYS A 241 22.08 -0.51 -17.70
N GLU A 242 22.60 -1.36 -18.61
CA GLU A 242 23.03 -0.91 -19.94
C GLU A 242 21.87 -0.32 -20.74
N ILE A 243 20.69 -0.96 -20.70
CA ILE A 243 19.47 -0.43 -21.36
C ILE A 243 19.05 0.88 -20.70
N ALA A 244 19.07 0.97 -19.35
CA ALA A 244 18.74 2.20 -18.62
C ALA A 244 19.64 3.36 -19.07
N GLU A 245 20.96 3.15 -19.13
CA GLU A 245 21.94 4.15 -19.57
C GLU A 245 21.68 4.62 -21.02
N LYS A 246 21.35 3.69 -21.92
CA LYS A 246 21.00 4.01 -23.31
C LYS A 246 19.82 5.00 -23.43
N TYR A 247 18.90 4.98 -22.45
CA TYR A 247 17.74 5.86 -22.40
C TYR A 247 17.85 6.96 -21.34
N ASP A 248 19.06 7.30 -20.90
CA ASP A 248 19.35 8.36 -19.91
C ASP A 248 18.57 8.17 -18.59
N PHE A 249 18.47 6.91 -18.10
CA PHE A 249 17.91 6.62 -16.81
C PHE A 249 18.96 6.18 -15.79
N GLU A 250 18.79 6.65 -14.55
CA GLU A 250 19.52 6.23 -13.35
C GLU A 250 18.67 5.21 -12.58
N PRO A 251 18.99 3.91 -12.64
CA PRO A 251 18.15 2.89 -12.06
C PRO A 251 18.27 2.82 -10.52
N ILE A 252 17.14 2.51 -9.89
CA ILE A 252 17.01 2.15 -8.47
C ILE A 252 16.47 0.72 -8.42
N ILE A 253 17.03 -0.15 -7.56
CA ILE A 253 16.61 -1.55 -7.42
C ILE A 253 16.22 -1.84 -5.97
N TRP A 254 15.20 -2.69 -5.74
CA TRP A 254 15.01 -3.32 -4.44
C TRP A 254 16.19 -4.25 -4.15
N SER A 255 16.78 -4.14 -2.97
CA SER A 255 18.05 -4.81 -2.64
C SER A 255 17.90 -6.12 -1.86
N ASP A 256 16.67 -6.59 -1.66
CA ASP A 256 16.38 -7.81 -0.88
C ASP A 256 17.05 -9.06 -1.45
N MET A 257 17.11 -9.21 -2.77
CA MET A 257 17.78 -10.34 -3.41
C MET A 257 19.27 -10.43 -3.04
N PHE A 258 19.95 -9.29 -2.87
CA PHE A 258 21.33 -9.27 -2.36
C PHE A 258 21.35 -9.47 -0.85
N ARG A 259 20.48 -8.77 -0.10
CA ARG A 259 20.40 -8.89 1.35
C ARG A 259 20.14 -10.34 1.79
N ASN A 260 19.16 -10.99 1.19
CA ASN A 260 18.76 -12.34 1.57
C ASN A 260 19.84 -13.37 1.28
N GLU A 261 20.59 -13.22 0.18
CA GLU A 261 21.68 -14.11 -0.17
C GLU A 261 22.87 -14.00 0.81
N PHE A 262 23.19 -12.79 1.27
CA PHE A 262 24.34 -12.55 2.14
C PHE A 262 24.00 -12.55 3.64
N ASN A 263 22.74 -12.49 4.03
CA ASN A 263 22.32 -12.56 5.43
C ASN A 263 22.27 -14.00 5.94
N CYS A 264 23.39 -14.72 5.83
CA CYS A 264 23.54 -16.08 6.35
C CYS A 264 24.89 -16.21 7.08
N ASP A 265 25.01 -17.24 7.91
CA ASP A 265 26.18 -17.43 8.79
C ASP A 265 27.51 -17.53 8.04
N LYS A 266 27.48 -17.96 6.78
CA LYS A 266 28.66 -18.02 5.90
C LYS A 266 29.34 -16.64 5.72
N TYR A 267 28.56 -15.57 5.76
CA TYR A 267 29.03 -14.21 5.50
C TYR A 267 29.09 -13.35 6.77
N LYS A 268 28.84 -13.94 7.95
CA LYS A 268 28.97 -13.24 9.23
C LYS A 268 30.39 -13.33 9.76
N ASN A 269 30.92 -12.20 10.21
CA ASN A 269 32.19 -12.13 10.91
C ASN A 269 32.09 -12.64 12.37
N LYS A 270 33.17 -12.56 13.12
CA LYS A 270 33.24 -13.01 14.51
C LYS A 270 32.26 -12.28 15.46
N ASP A 271 31.85 -11.08 15.09
CA ASP A 271 30.92 -10.25 15.85
C ASP A 271 29.46 -10.44 15.36
N GLY A 272 29.20 -11.40 14.46
CA GLY A 272 27.89 -11.70 13.90
C GLY A 272 27.42 -10.71 12.83
N LYS A 273 28.26 -9.76 12.41
CA LYS A 273 27.92 -8.78 11.37
C LYS A 273 28.17 -9.35 9.98
N VAL A 274 27.28 -9.04 9.05
CA VAL A 274 27.41 -9.43 7.65
C VAL A 274 28.58 -8.69 6.99
N GLU A 275 29.47 -9.45 6.33
CA GLU A 275 30.54 -8.92 5.48
C GLU A 275 30.32 -9.35 4.04
N ILE A 276 30.01 -8.38 3.17
CA ILE A 276 29.73 -8.65 1.76
C ILE A 276 31.05 -8.87 1.03
N PRO A 277 31.19 -9.96 0.25
CA PRO A 277 32.41 -10.18 -0.52
C PRO A 277 32.72 -9.02 -1.46
N LYS A 278 34.00 -8.62 -1.49
CA LYS A 278 34.44 -7.47 -2.28
C LYS A 278 34.13 -7.63 -3.78
N GLU A 279 34.25 -8.84 -4.30
CA GLU A 279 33.92 -9.17 -5.69
C GLU A 279 32.43 -8.93 -6.02
N VAL A 280 31.54 -9.02 -5.03
CA VAL A 280 30.12 -8.70 -5.18
C VAL A 280 29.96 -7.18 -5.21
N ILE A 281 30.54 -6.47 -4.24
CA ILE A 281 30.48 -5.00 -4.18
C ILE A 281 31.01 -4.39 -5.49
N ASP A 282 32.15 -4.85 -5.95
CA ASP A 282 32.81 -4.32 -7.15
C ASP A 282 32.08 -4.70 -8.46
N SER A 283 31.15 -5.69 -8.42
CA SER A 283 30.34 -6.11 -9.58
C SER A 283 29.01 -5.38 -9.73
N ILE A 284 28.58 -4.60 -8.73
CA ILE A 284 27.36 -3.80 -8.83
C ILE A 284 27.58 -2.62 -9.78
N PRO A 285 26.71 -2.37 -10.77
CA PRO A 285 26.83 -1.22 -11.66
C PRO A 285 26.91 0.09 -10.90
N LYS A 286 27.82 0.98 -11.29
CA LYS A 286 28.08 2.24 -10.56
C LYS A 286 26.94 3.26 -10.63
N ASN A 287 26.16 3.20 -11.69
CA ASN A 287 25.02 4.07 -11.93
C ASN A 287 23.73 3.58 -11.24
N LEU A 288 23.80 2.50 -10.48
CA LEU A 288 22.67 1.90 -9.77
C LEU A 288 22.56 2.46 -8.35
N SER A 289 21.34 2.75 -7.90
CA SER A 289 21.02 3.00 -6.49
C SER A 289 20.38 1.75 -5.88
N LEU A 290 20.72 1.47 -4.61
CA LEU A 290 20.17 0.33 -3.87
C LEU A 290 19.07 0.80 -2.94
N CYS A 291 17.88 0.18 -3.01
CA CYS A 291 16.77 0.49 -2.12
C CYS A 291 16.59 -0.63 -1.09
N TYR A 292 16.99 -0.36 0.14
CA TYR A 292 16.67 -1.22 1.29
C TYR A 292 15.22 -1.00 1.71
N TRP A 293 14.46 -2.08 1.85
CA TRP A 293 13.09 -2.03 2.34
C TRP A 293 12.88 -2.95 3.54
N ASP A 294 12.12 -2.47 4.52
CA ASP A 294 11.62 -3.23 5.65
C ASP A 294 10.46 -2.46 6.33
N TYR A 295 9.37 -3.15 6.68
CA TYR A 295 8.14 -2.54 7.17
C TYR A 295 7.70 -3.06 8.55
N HIS A 296 8.63 -3.70 9.30
CA HIS A 296 8.26 -4.44 10.51
C HIS A 296 8.88 -3.90 11.79
N GLY A 297 9.81 -2.96 11.68
CA GLY A 297 10.54 -2.41 12.80
C GLY A 297 9.74 -1.43 13.64
N LEU A 298 9.42 -1.80 14.89
CA LEU A 298 8.81 -0.90 15.88
C LEU A 298 9.85 -0.14 16.71
N THR A 299 11.14 -0.45 16.57
CA THR A 299 12.27 0.26 17.15
C THR A 299 13.32 0.57 16.10
N LYS A 300 14.08 1.64 16.30
CA LYS A 300 15.13 2.04 15.34
C LYS A 300 16.24 0.99 15.18
N GLU A 301 16.57 0.29 16.26
CA GLU A 301 17.61 -0.75 16.28
C GLU A 301 17.29 -1.92 15.34
N TYR A 302 16.00 -2.17 15.08
CA TYR A 302 15.57 -3.19 14.14
C TYR A 302 16.15 -3.01 12.73
N PHE A 303 16.33 -1.77 12.31
CA PHE A 303 16.84 -1.43 10.96
C PHE A 303 18.36 -1.38 10.87
N TYR A 304 19.08 -1.42 12.00
CA TYR A 304 20.53 -1.15 12.02
C TYR A 304 21.33 -2.15 11.19
N ASP A 305 21.07 -3.45 11.32
CA ASP A 305 21.81 -4.48 10.57
C ASP A 305 21.64 -4.30 9.06
N GLY A 306 20.42 -4.02 8.61
CA GLY A 306 20.13 -3.75 7.21
C GLY A 306 20.84 -2.50 6.69
N LEU A 307 20.79 -1.40 7.43
CA LEU A 307 21.45 -0.15 7.08
C LEU A 307 22.98 -0.28 7.11
N GLU A 308 23.55 -0.97 8.12
CA GLU A 308 24.98 -1.23 8.22
C GLU A 308 25.48 -2.07 7.04
N MET A 309 24.70 -3.08 6.64
CA MET A 309 25.01 -3.88 5.46
C MET A 309 25.05 -3.01 4.19
N HIS A 310 24.10 -2.09 4.01
CA HIS A 310 24.03 -1.23 2.83
C HIS A 310 25.16 -0.19 2.76
N LYS A 311 25.73 0.22 3.91
CA LYS A 311 26.92 1.10 3.93
C LYS A 311 28.18 0.48 3.31
N GLN A 312 28.23 -0.85 3.18
CA GLN A 312 29.38 -1.53 2.56
C GLN A 312 29.44 -1.32 1.04
N TYR A 313 28.27 -1.06 0.41
CA TYR A 313 28.19 -0.70 -1.01
C TYR A 313 28.63 0.75 -1.23
N LYS A 314 29.19 1.02 -2.40
CA LYS A 314 29.59 2.37 -2.81
C LYS A 314 28.46 3.14 -3.49
N ASN A 315 27.35 2.45 -3.74
CA ASN A 315 26.18 2.94 -4.45
C ASN A 315 25.32 3.84 -3.55
N PRO A 316 24.60 4.83 -4.09
CA PRO A 316 23.61 5.58 -3.34
C PRO A 316 22.56 4.65 -2.72
N VAL A 317 22.16 4.94 -1.47
CA VAL A 317 21.15 4.15 -0.75
C VAL A 317 19.85 4.93 -0.65
N TRP A 318 18.78 4.29 -1.05
CA TRP A 318 17.40 4.65 -0.74
C TRP A 318 16.91 3.74 0.38
N PHE A 319 16.09 4.26 1.26
CA PHE A 319 15.51 3.49 2.36
C PHE A 319 13.99 3.58 2.34
N ALA A 320 13.35 2.47 2.02
CA ALA A 320 11.91 2.27 2.15
C ALA A 320 11.61 1.65 3.53
N GLY A 321 11.84 2.44 4.57
CA GLY A 321 11.73 2.04 5.97
C GLY A 321 10.41 2.43 6.61
N GLY A 322 9.37 2.71 5.83
CA GLY A 322 8.05 3.08 6.33
C GLY A 322 6.98 2.72 5.32
N THR A 323 5.81 2.40 5.83
CA THR A 323 4.68 2.06 4.99
C THR A 323 3.39 2.68 5.54
N ALA A 324 2.61 3.27 4.65
CA ALA A 324 1.20 3.53 4.89
C ALA A 324 0.45 2.20 4.76
N MET A 325 0.38 1.45 5.87
CA MET A 325 -0.12 0.07 5.87
C MET A 325 -1.57 -0.01 5.39
N ALA A 326 -1.76 -0.55 4.19
CA ALA A 326 -3.04 -0.60 3.49
C ALA A 326 -3.34 -1.96 2.83
N ASN A 327 -2.38 -2.87 2.81
CA ASN A 327 -2.46 -4.14 2.09
C ASN A 327 -3.24 -5.25 2.80
N ARG A 328 -3.81 -4.97 3.97
CA ARG A 328 -4.47 -5.99 4.80
C ARG A 328 -5.99 -6.00 4.68
N GLY A 329 -6.62 -5.09 3.96
CA GLY A 329 -8.07 -5.05 3.76
C GLY A 329 -8.59 -3.70 3.27
N ILE A 330 -9.90 -3.50 3.40
CA ILE A 330 -10.62 -2.31 2.92
C ILE A 330 -10.19 -1.03 3.69
N LEU A 331 -9.67 -1.17 4.90
CA LEU A 331 -9.31 -0.07 5.79
C LEU A 331 -7.81 -0.09 6.15
N PRO A 332 -7.21 1.07 6.48
CA PRO A 332 -5.79 1.17 6.80
C PRO A 332 -5.47 0.69 8.23
N HIS A 333 -4.16 0.54 8.52
CA HIS A 333 -3.59 0.39 9.86
C HIS A 333 -2.74 1.62 10.21
N LEU A 334 -3.39 2.73 10.55
CA LEU A 334 -2.74 4.03 10.71
C LEU A 334 -1.79 4.07 11.92
N GLN A 335 -2.23 3.59 13.07
CA GLN A 335 -1.43 3.66 14.29
C GLN A 335 -0.16 2.78 14.20
N TYR A 336 -0.24 1.65 13.51
CA TYR A 336 0.93 0.83 13.22
C TYR A 336 1.88 1.56 12.24
N SER A 337 1.35 2.20 11.21
CA SER A 337 2.12 3.00 10.26
C SER A 337 2.89 4.14 10.95
N PHE A 338 2.28 4.81 11.94
CA PHE A 338 2.95 5.87 12.71
C PHE A 338 4.18 5.36 13.46
N LYS A 339 4.06 4.20 14.13
CA LYS A 339 5.16 3.61 14.90
C LYS A 339 6.34 3.19 14.02
N ILE A 340 6.05 2.57 12.89
CA ILE A 340 7.10 2.22 11.91
C ILE A 340 7.78 3.48 11.39
N ALA A 341 7.01 4.51 11.02
CA ALA A 341 7.54 5.76 10.52
C ALA A 341 8.55 6.40 11.49
N GLU A 342 8.19 6.50 12.78
CA GLU A 342 9.04 7.08 13.82
C GLU A 342 10.37 6.29 13.98
N SER A 343 10.29 4.97 14.03
CA SER A 343 11.46 4.12 14.20
C SER A 343 12.37 4.14 12.97
N ALA A 344 11.80 4.04 11.77
CA ALA A 344 12.54 4.01 10.51
C ALA A 344 13.22 5.35 10.21
N ILE A 345 12.51 6.48 10.36
CA ILE A 345 13.06 7.81 10.13
C ILE A 345 14.20 8.12 11.12
N THR A 346 14.05 7.70 12.39
CA THR A 346 15.11 7.87 13.39
C THR A 346 16.36 7.08 12.99
N ALA A 347 16.21 5.81 12.58
CA ALA A 347 17.31 5.00 12.08
C ALA A 347 17.97 5.63 10.84
N ALA A 348 17.16 6.08 9.88
CA ALA A 348 17.66 6.74 8.67
C ALA A 348 18.53 7.96 8.96
N LEU A 349 18.12 8.80 9.92
CA LEU A 349 18.89 9.98 10.33
C LEU A 349 20.23 9.60 10.99
N GLU A 350 20.23 8.61 11.88
CA GLU A 350 21.45 8.13 12.55
C GLU A 350 22.45 7.52 11.56
N PHE A 351 21.94 6.89 10.50
CA PHE A 351 22.78 6.29 9.46
C PHE A 351 23.11 7.23 8.30
N GLY A 352 22.62 8.48 8.34
CA GLY A 352 22.89 9.49 7.32
C GLY A 352 22.27 9.19 5.96
N VAL A 353 21.19 8.41 5.93
CA VAL A 353 20.40 8.15 4.71
C VAL A 353 19.85 9.47 4.19
N LYS A 354 19.91 9.66 2.87
CA LYS A 354 19.44 10.89 2.20
C LYS A 354 18.13 10.73 1.45
N ASN A 355 17.75 9.50 1.12
CA ASN A 355 16.60 9.22 0.26
C ASN A 355 15.64 8.28 0.99
N LEU A 356 14.44 8.78 1.31
CA LEU A 356 13.38 8.02 1.97
C LEU A 356 12.23 7.73 1.01
N ILE A 357 11.66 6.55 1.16
CA ILE A 357 10.40 6.17 0.50
C ILE A 357 9.42 5.70 1.57
N GLU A 358 8.26 6.32 1.66
CA GLU A 358 7.10 5.74 2.31
C GLU A 358 6.31 4.96 1.26
N THR A 359 6.07 3.68 1.50
CA THR A 359 5.35 2.82 0.55
C THR A 359 3.89 2.64 0.93
N MET A 360 3.02 2.43 -0.05
CA MET A 360 1.67 1.95 0.14
C MET A 360 1.42 0.78 -0.79
N TRP A 361 1.53 -0.43 -0.26
CA TRP A 361 1.27 -1.66 -1.02
C TRP A 361 -0.22 -1.99 -1.07
N GLY A 362 -0.65 -2.53 -2.20
CA GLY A 362 -2.02 -2.96 -2.46
C GLY A 362 -2.19 -4.47 -2.54
N ASP A 363 -1.27 -5.25 -1.94
CA ASP A 363 -1.29 -6.71 -1.98
C ASP A 363 -2.70 -7.24 -1.78
N ASN A 364 -3.03 -8.37 -2.38
CA ASN A 364 -4.34 -8.97 -2.29
C ASN A 364 -5.52 -8.10 -2.80
N GLY A 365 -5.28 -7.29 -3.82
CA GLY A 365 -6.35 -6.70 -4.62
C GLY A 365 -6.62 -5.22 -4.47
N GLY A 366 -5.72 -4.47 -3.80
CA GLY A 366 -5.80 -3.01 -3.72
C GLY A 366 -7.07 -2.50 -3.02
N GLU A 367 -7.49 -3.18 -1.96
CA GLU A 367 -8.80 -2.93 -1.32
C GLU A 367 -8.88 -1.55 -0.63
N CYS A 368 -7.77 -1.05 -0.07
CA CYS A 368 -7.76 0.19 0.70
C CYS A 368 -7.66 1.43 -0.18
N SER A 369 -8.36 2.48 0.21
CA SER A 369 -8.29 3.80 -0.42
C SER A 369 -6.93 4.47 -0.19
N VAL A 370 -6.36 5.07 -1.23
CA VAL A 370 -5.15 5.91 -1.11
C VAL A 370 -5.38 7.17 -0.24
N PHE A 371 -6.60 7.65 -0.17
CA PHE A 371 -6.92 8.81 0.66
C PHE A 371 -7.23 8.44 2.12
N ALA A 372 -7.49 7.17 2.42
CA ALA A 372 -7.63 6.71 3.80
C ALA A 372 -6.29 6.72 4.56
N VAL A 373 -5.16 6.68 3.86
CA VAL A 373 -3.82 6.72 4.46
C VAL A 373 -3.21 8.13 4.57
N LEU A 374 -3.96 9.18 4.24
CA LEU A 374 -3.48 10.58 4.39
C LEU A 374 -2.90 10.90 5.77
N PRO A 375 -3.44 10.40 6.91
CA PRO A 375 -2.81 10.61 8.21
C PRO A 375 -1.42 9.97 8.31
N ALA A 376 -1.20 8.80 7.69
CA ALA A 376 0.11 8.16 7.68
C ALA A 376 1.10 9.00 6.88
N LEU A 377 0.72 9.47 5.68
CA LEU A 377 1.54 10.37 4.86
C LEU A 377 1.90 11.67 5.61
N ALA A 378 0.92 12.29 6.27
CA ALA A 378 1.16 13.48 7.06
C ALA A 378 2.12 13.19 8.23
N HIS A 379 1.90 12.10 8.97
CA HIS A 379 2.75 11.73 10.10
C HIS A 379 4.19 11.42 9.66
N TYR A 380 4.37 10.66 8.58
CA TYR A 380 5.69 10.33 8.04
C TYR A 380 6.46 11.59 7.64
N SER A 381 5.85 12.46 6.87
CA SER A 381 6.48 13.70 6.43
C SER A 381 6.82 14.63 7.60
N TYR A 382 5.90 14.83 8.55
CA TYR A 382 6.13 15.71 9.69
C TYR A 382 7.21 15.17 10.62
N THR A 383 7.31 13.86 10.78
CA THR A 383 8.42 13.21 11.48
C THR A 383 9.74 13.43 10.73
N ALA A 384 9.76 13.26 9.41
CA ALA A 384 10.93 13.49 8.58
C ALA A 384 11.40 14.95 8.62
N LEU A 385 10.47 15.91 8.64
CA LEU A 385 10.76 17.35 8.75
C LEU A 385 11.10 17.79 10.18
N GLY A 386 10.82 16.96 11.19
CA GLY A 386 11.01 17.31 12.60
C GLY A 386 9.96 18.26 13.15
N CYS A 387 8.74 18.22 12.59
CA CYS A 387 7.63 19.07 13.00
C CYS A 387 6.87 18.48 14.20
N SER A 388 6.23 19.34 15.01
CA SER A 388 5.44 18.90 16.15
C SER A 388 4.09 18.26 15.73
N SER A 389 3.56 17.40 16.61
CA SER A 389 2.23 16.79 16.42
C SER A 389 1.09 17.83 16.43
N GLU A 390 1.24 18.92 17.19
CA GLU A 390 0.26 20.01 17.19
C GLU A 390 0.19 20.70 15.82
N ARG A 391 1.35 20.96 15.23
CA ARG A 391 1.46 21.54 13.90
C ARG A 391 0.86 20.61 12.85
N LEU A 392 1.17 19.30 12.93
CA LEU A 392 0.57 18.27 12.06
C LEU A 392 -0.96 18.33 12.10
N LYS A 393 -1.57 18.30 13.28
CA LYS A 393 -3.04 18.31 13.42
C LYS A 393 -3.68 19.54 12.83
N LYS A 394 -3.08 20.71 13.07
CA LYS A 394 -3.52 22.00 12.51
C LYS A 394 -3.49 22.00 10.97
N GLU A 395 -2.35 21.64 10.40
CA GLU A 395 -2.13 21.66 8.96
C GLU A 395 -2.93 20.55 8.26
N PHE A 396 -3.11 19.39 8.88
CA PHE A 396 -3.98 18.33 8.38
C PHE A 396 -5.43 18.76 8.28
N TYR A 397 -5.95 19.49 9.30
CA TYR A 397 -7.28 20.08 9.23
C TYR A 397 -7.39 21.11 8.11
N ALA A 398 -6.39 21.96 7.96
CA ALA A 398 -6.34 22.93 6.89
C ALA A 398 -6.34 22.28 5.49
N LEU A 399 -5.65 21.13 5.33
CA LEU A 399 -5.59 20.38 4.07
C LEU A 399 -6.91 19.67 3.75
N THR A 400 -7.47 18.96 4.73
CA THR A 400 -8.55 17.98 4.49
C THR A 400 -9.95 18.48 4.86
N GLY A 401 -10.04 19.47 5.74
CA GLY A 401 -11.30 19.87 6.39
C GLY A 401 -11.78 18.90 7.46
N HIS A 402 -10.97 17.88 7.81
CA HIS A 402 -11.27 16.89 8.84
C HIS A 402 -10.20 16.93 9.95
N ASN A 403 -10.61 16.69 11.19
CA ASN A 403 -9.64 16.54 12.28
C ASN A 403 -8.78 15.29 12.06
N PHE A 404 -7.50 15.38 12.37
CA PHE A 404 -6.56 14.26 12.27
C PHE A 404 -7.04 13.05 13.09
N ASP A 405 -7.49 13.31 14.32
CA ASP A 405 -7.99 12.26 15.22
C ASP A 405 -9.28 11.61 14.71
N ASP A 406 -10.10 12.33 13.92
CA ASP A 406 -11.28 11.75 13.27
C ASP A 406 -10.88 10.75 12.18
N PHE A 407 -9.84 11.07 11.39
CA PHE A 407 -9.34 10.16 10.37
C PHE A 407 -8.76 8.87 10.95
N ILE A 408 -8.14 8.90 12.14
CA ILE A 408 -7.64 7.71 12.82
C ILE A 408 -8.77 6.70 13.10
N ARG A 409 -10.02 7.14 13.22
CA ARG A 409 -11.17 6.24 13.40
C ARG A 409 -11.39 5.27 12.23
N LEU A 410 -10.83 5.54 11.05
CA LEU A 410 -10.82 4.59 9.93
C LEU A 410 -10.05 3.30 10.26
N ASP A 411 -9.11 3.37 11.21
CA ASP A 411 -8.33 2.23 11.72
C ASP A 411 -9.12 1.34 12.71
N TYR A 412 -10.16 1.88 13.34
CA TYR A 412 -10.86 1.24 14.47
C TYR A 412 -11.39 -0.16 14.20
N PRO A 413 -12.00 -0.48 13.05
CA PRO A 413 -12.43 -1.85 12.77
C PRO A 413 -11.28 -2.86 12.68
N GLN A 414 -10.08 -2.40 12.25
CA GLN A 414 -8.88 -3.23 12.13
C GLN A 414 -8.14 -3.40 13.45
N THR A 415 -8.28 -2.45 14.37
CA THR A 415 -7.53 -2.40 15.62
C THR A 415 -8.40 -2.65 16.86
N PHE A 416 -9.68 -2.99 16.67
CA PHE A 416 -10.67 -3.05 17.76
C PHE A 416 -10.67 -1.76 18.61
N CYS A 417 -10.85 -0.63 17.93
CA CYS A 417 -10.85 0.70 18.53
C CYS A 417 -9.56 1.04 19.29
N GLY A 418 -8.41 0.68 18.72
CA GLY A 418 -7.09 1.00 19.28
C GLY A 418 -6.55 -0.02 20.28
N LYS A 419 -7.20 -1.18 20.43
CA LYS A 419 -6.69 -2.25 21.30
C LYS A 419 -5.44 -2.93 20.73
N TYR A 420 -5.34 -3.04 19.40
CA TYR A 420 -4.24 -3.70 18.70
C TYR A 420 -3.56 -2.70 17.75
N THR A 421 -2.53 -2.03 18.23
CA THR A 421 -1.82 -0.99 17.50
C THR A 421 -0.37 -1.35 17.19
N ASP A 422 0.15 -2.40 17.82
CA ASP A 422 1.54 -2.88 17.68
C ASP A 422 1.65 -4.11 16.77
N ASP A 423 0.52 -4.53 16.22
CA ASP A 423 0.41 -5.70 15.38
C ASP A 423 -0.45 -5.39 14.16
N ILE A 424 -0.22 -6.12 13.08
CA ILE A 424 -0.97 -6.05 11.83
C ILE A 424 -2.13 -7.05 11.79
N ALA A 425 -2.67 -7.44 12.93
CA ALA A 425 -3.89 -8.23 13.01
C ALA A 425 -5.02 -7.62 12.17
N ASN A 426 -5.83 -8.45 11.55
CA ASN A 426 -6.90 -8.00 10.67
C ASN A 426 -8.26 -8.61 11.02
N PRO A 427 -8.79 -8.31 12.22
CA PRO A 427 -10.05 -8.90 12.66
C PRO A 427 -11.23 -8.55 11.76
N ALA A 428 -11.21 -7.38 11.13
CA ALA A 428 -12.28 -6.99 10.20
C ALA A 428 -12.30 -7.91 8.96
N LYS A 429 -11.16 -8.21 8.37
CA LYS A 429 -11.08 -9.12 7.21
C LYS A 429 -11.42 -10.55 7.59
N TYR A 430 -10.91 -11.02 8.73
CA TYR A 430 -11.25 -12.36 9.25
C TYR A 430 -12.76 -12.50 9.47
N GLY A 431 -13.38 -11.54 10.16
CA GLY A 431 -14.82 -11.54 10.38
C GLY A 431 -15.63 -11.42 9.08
N LEU A 432 -15.12 -10.64 8.10
CA LEU A 432 -15.80 -10.46 6.81
C LEU A 432 -15.85 -11.76 6.02
N TYR A 433 -14.75 -12.47 5.89
CA TYR A 433 -14.63 -13.62 5.02
C TYR A 433 -14.78 -14.98 5.72
N ASN A 434 -14.72 -15.08 7.05
CA ASN A 434 -14.96 -16.34 7.74
C ASN A 434 -16.35 -16.89 7.41
N ASP A 435 -16.41 -18.13 6.95
CA ASP A 435 -17.66 -18.79 6.57
C ASP A 435 -18.47 -19.19 7.81
N VAL A 436 -19.76 -18.90 7.81
CA VAL A 436 -20.64 -19.10 8.97
C VAL A 436 -21.02 -20.55 9.23
N PHE A 437 -20.73 -21.47 8.29
CA PHE A 437 -20.97 -22.91 8.47
C PHE A 437 -19.67 -23.69 8.61
N THR A 438 -18.71 -23.55 7.67
CA THR A 438 -17.43 -24.24 7.79
C THR A 438 -16.61 -23.71 8.95
N GLY A 439 -16.67 -22.40 9.23
CA GLY A 439 -16.09 -21.80 10.42
C GLY A 439 -14.58 -21.99 10.57
N TYR A 440 -13.84 -21.94 9.46
CA TYR A 440 -12.40 -22.21 9.44
C TYR A 440 -11.61 -21.36 10.46
N LEU A 441 -11.99 -20.09 10.62
CA LEU A 441 -11.35 -19.18 11.58
C LEU A 441 -12.04 -19.15 12.95
N ASP A 442 -13.15 -19.88 13.15
CA ASP A 442 -13.88 -19.89 14.45
C ASP A 442 -12.96 -20.21 15.65
N PRO A 443 -11.96 -21.12 15.55
CA PRO A 443 -11.10 -21.43 16.69
C PRO A 443 -10.27 -20.25 17.22
N ILE A 444 -10.03 -19.22 16.40
CA ILE A 444 -9.23 -18.03 16.77
C ILE A 444 -10.08 -16.80 17.02
N LEU A 445 -11.37 -16.82 16.68
CA LEU A 445 -12.26 -15.69 16.89
C LEU A 445 -12.96 -15.77 18.25
N ASN A 446 -13.18 -14.62 18.87
CA ASN A 446 -14.01 -14.51 20.06
C ASN A 446 -15.30 -13.76 19.71
N ALA A 447 -16.44 -14.44 19.71
CA ALA A 447 -17.74 -13.85 19.34
C ALA A 447 -18.09 -12.59 20.18
N ASN A 448 -17.58 -12.47 21.42
CA ASN A 448 -17.79 -11.28 22.25
C ASN A 448 -17.10 -10.03 21.72
N ASP A 449 -16.11 -10.17 20.84
CA ASP A 449 -15.37 -9.02 20.27
C ASP A 449 -16.21 -8.24 19.25
N LYS A 450 -17.38 -8.74 18.83
CA LYS A 450 -18.35 -7.97 18.03
C LYS A 450 -18.71 -6.61 18.66
N LYS A 451 -18.55 -6.44 19.97
CA LYS A 451 -18.74 -5.17 20.69
C LYS A 451 -17.85 -4.04 20.15
N TYR A 452 -16.64 -4.35 19.67
CA TYR A 452 -15.73 -3.35 19.12
C TYR A 452 -16.26 -2.77 17.80
N PHE A 453 -17.02 -3.54 17.04
CA PHE A 453 -17.64 -3.02 15.81
C PHE A 453 -18.82 -2.08 16.12
N ILE A 454 -19.56 -2.29 17.22
CA ILE A 454 -20.55 -1.30 17.70
C ILE A 454 -19.83 0.00 18.07
N GLN A 455 -18.77 -0.11 18.87
CA GLN A 455 -17.99 1.06 19.28
C GLN A 455 -17.40 1.78 18.06
N ALA A 456 -16.87 1.06 17.07
CA ALA A 456 -16.39 1.64 15.82
C ALA A 456 -17.51 2.38 15.08
N CYS A 457 -18.72 1.82 15.01
CA CYS A 457 -19.88 2.50 14.41
C CYS A 457 -20.21 3.81 15.14
N GLU A 458 -20.19 3.82 16.46
CA GLU A 458 -20.48 5.02 17.26
C GLU A 458 -19.42 6.10 17.05
N GLU A 459 -18.15 5.73 16.99
CA GLU A 459 -17.05 6.66 16.75
C GLU A 459 -17.06 7.20 15.31
N LEU A 460 -17.29 6.35 14.30
CA LEU A 460 -17.35 6.76 12.89
C LEU A 460 -18.53 7.70 12.59
N LYS A 461 -19.65 7.60 13.33
CA LYS A 461 -20.79 8.53 13.23
C LYS A 461 -20.45 9.95 13.67
N LYS A 462 -19.40 10.16 14.46
CA LYS A 462 -18.97 11.50 14.91
C LYS A 462 -18.29 12.28 13.78
N CYS A 463 -17.77 11.58 12.77
CA CYS A 463 -17.15 12.18 11.60
C CYS A 463 -18.25 12.79 10.70
N LYS A 464 -18.15 14.10 10.48
CA LYS A 464 -19.15 14.87 9.74
C LYS A 464 -18.78 15.00 8.27
N GLU A 465 -19.68 15.59 7.50
CA GLU A 465 -19.51 15.86 6.08
C GLU A 465 -18.18 16.56 5.74
N GLY A 466 -17.65 16.25 4.56
CA GLY A 466 -16.41 16.79 4.03
C GLY A 466 -15.98 16.01 2.78
N GLN A 467 -14.91 16.45 2.14
CA GLN A 467 -14.47 15.89 0.86
C GLN A 467 -14.12 14.37 0.93
N TYR A 468 -13.77 13.86 2.11
CA TYR A 468 -13.43 12.45 2.35
C TYR A 468 -14.51 11.67 3.10
N PHE A 469 -15.69 12.22 3.26
CA PHE A 469 -16.75 11.58 4.05
C PHE A 469 -17.19 10.21 3.50
N TYR A 470 -17.01 9.95 2.21
CA TYR A 470 -17.27 8.65 1.60
C TYR A 470 -16.43 7.50 2.21
N LEU A 471 -15.22 7.78 2.70
CA LEU A 471 -14.36 6.81 3.40
C LEU A 471 -15.02 6.34 4.71
N PHE A 472 -15.51 7.29 5.50
CA PHE A 472 -16.19 7.02 6.77
C PHE A 472 -17.50 6.25 6.56
N LYS A 473 -18.21 6.50 5.44
CA LYS A 473 -19.42 5.72 5.09
C LYS A 473 -19.08 4.26 4.80
N THR A 474 -18.01 3.98 4.09
CA THR A 474 -17.56 2.61 3.80
C THR A 474 -17.09 1.92 5.08
N ALA A 475 -16.29 2.59 5.91
CA ALA A 475 -15.82 2.06 7.19
C ALA A 475 -16.99 1.76 8.15
N TYR A 476 -17.97 2.67 8.20
CA TYR A 476 -19.19 2.46 8.97
C TYR A 476 -19.99 1.24 8.47
N ALA A 477 -20.19 1.11 7.16
CA ALA A 477 -20.95 0.00 6.59
C ALA A 477 -20.27 -1.35 6.83
N LEU A 478 -18.94 -1.40 6.79
CA LEU A 478 -18.17 -2.59 7.15
C LEU A 478 -18.36 -2.94 8.63
N SER A 479 -18.23 -1.98 9.53
CA SER A 479 -18.42 -2.17 10.97
C SER A 479 -19.83 -2.62 11.31
N ASP A 480 -20.84 -2.01 10.67
CA ASP A 480 -22.26 -2.34 10.86
C ASP A 480 -22.60 -3.76 10.37
N LEU A 481 -21.98 -4.23 9.29
CA LEU A 481 -22.04 -5.63 8.86
C LEU A 481 -21.38 -6.56 9.89
N LEU A 482 -20.15 -6.23 10.32
CA LEU A 482 -19.34 -7.07 11.20
C LEU A 482 -19.94 -7.20 12.61
N TYR A 483 -20.69 -6.22 13.07
CA TYR A 483 -21.46 -6.34 14.30
C TYR A 483 -22.40 -7.56 14.30
N TYR A 484 -23.04 -7.86 13.15
CA TYR A 484 -23.91 -9.03 13.03
C TYR A 484 -23.18 -10.30 12.61
N LYS A 485 -22.11 -10.17 11.82
CA LYS A 485 -21.44 -11.32 11.19
C LYS A 485 -20.30 -11.89 12.03
N TYR A 486 -19.56 -11.04 12.78
CA TYR A 486 -18.39 -11.48 13.55
C TYR A 486 -18.79 -12.48 14.63
N GLY A 487 -18.26 -13.69 14.55
CA GLY A 487 -18.58 -14.78 15.47
C GLY A 487 -19.94 -15.45 15.25
N LEU A 488 -20.71 -15.06 14.24
CA LEU A 488 -22.02 -15.67 13.93
C LEU A 488 -21.91 -17.18 13.67
N GLY A 489 -20.84 -17.65 13.01
CA GLY A 489 -20.58 -19.07 12.80
C GLY A 489 -20.45 -19.85 14.12
N ILE A 490 -19.75 -19.27 15.08
CA ILE A 490 -19.59 -19.84 16.43
C ILE A 490 -20.97 -19.96 17.12
N GLU A 491 -21.78 -18.90 17.04
CA GLU A 491 -23.13 -18.89 17.64
C GLU A 491 -24.04 -19.94 16.97
N ILE A 492 -24.02 -20.04 15.63
CA ILE A 492 -24.79 -21.04 14.87
C ILE A 492 -24.35 -22.45 15.25
N ARG A 493 -23.05 -22.75 15.24
CA ARG A 493 -22.50 -24.08 15.55
C ARG A 493 -22.85 -24.51 16.96
N LYS A 494 -22.74 -23.60 17.93
CA LYS A 494 -23.12 -23.86 19.33
C LYS A 494 -24.61 -24.20 19.43
N ALA A 495 -25.48 -23.34 18.93
CA ALA A 495 -26.92 -23.54 19.01
C ALA A 495 -27.38 -24.81 18.26
N TYR A 496 -26.71 -25.15 17.13
CA TYR A 496 -26.98 -26.38 16.38
C TYR A 496 -26.62 -27.63 17.20
N LYS A 497 -25.43 -27.68 17.80
CA LYS A 497 -24.99 -28.81 18.64
C LYS A 497 -25.86 -28.99 19.89
N GLU A 498 -26.30 -27.90 20.47
CA GLU A 498 -27.21 -27.89 21.64
C GLU A 498 -28.68 -28.14 21.24
N LYS A 499 -29.00 -28.26 19.95
CA LYS A 499 -30.36 -28.39 19.39
C LYS A 499 -31.29 -27.26 19.87
N ASN A 500 -30.72 -26.07 20.08
CA ASN A 500 -31.48 -24.89 20.53
C ASN A 500 -32.09 -24.16 19.35
N ASN A 501 -33.32 -24.55 18.98
CA ASN A 501 -34.05 -23.99 17.84
C ASN A 501 -34.41 -22.51 18.02
N GLU A 502 -34.52 -22.01 19.25
CA GLU A 502 -34.82 -20.60 19.53
C GLU A 502 -33.58 -19.72 19.18
N GLU A 503 -32.39 -20.10 19.65
CA GLU A 503 -31.16 -19.43 19.29
C GLU A 503 -30.88 -19.53 17.79
N LEU A 504 -31.12 -20.68 17.15
CA LEU A 504 -30.98 -20.82 15.69
C LEU A 504 -31.91 -19.87 14.92
N ARG A 505 -33.12 -19.62 15.40
CA ARG A 505 -34.01 -18.59 14.82
C ARG A 505 -33.49 -17.19 14.99
N GLY A 506 -32.81 -16.91 16.12
CA GLY A 506 -32.06 -15.68 16.34
C GLY A 506 -30.92 -15.51 15.33
N CYS A 507 -30.11 -16.56 15.12
CA CYS A 507 -29.03 -16.59 14.13
C CYS A 507 -29.58 -16.39 12.69
N LEU A 508 -30.75 -16.96 12.38
CA LEU A 508 -31.40 -16.76 11.09
C LEU A 508 -31.76 -15.29 10.83
N LYS A 509 -32.21 -14.55 11.84
CA LYS A 509 -32.43 -13.09 11.75
C LYS A 509 -31.11 -12.34 11.54
N ASN A 510 -30.04 -12.76 12.23
CA ASN A 510 -28.71 -12.16 12.03
C ASN A 510 -28.18 -12.37 10.62
N LEU A 511 -28.41 -13.55 10.00
CA LEU A 511 -28.10 -13.78 8.58
C LEU A 511 -28.87 -12.82 7.66
N ASP A 512 -30.14 -12.51 7.96
CA ASP A 512 -30.91 -11.52 7.22
C ASP A 512 -30.31 -10.11 7.33
N TYR A 513 -29.83 -9.74 8.52
CA TYR A 513 -29.12 -8.47 8.70
C TYR A 513 -27.81 -8.47 7.93
N CYS A 514 -26.99 -9.53 8.02
CA CYS A 514 -25.74 -9.65 7.27
C CYS A 514 -25.92 -9.46 5.77
N ILE A 515 -26.92 -10.13 5.17
CA ILE A 515 -27.24 -10.03 3.74
C ILE A 515 -27.53 -8.56 3.36
N ARG A 516 -28.46 -7.90 4.06
CA ARG A 516 -28.81 -6.49 3.79
C ARG A 516 -27.64 -5.53 3.99
N LYS A 517 -26.85 -5.72 5.06
CA LYS A 517 -25.70 -4.86 5.36
C LYS A 517 -24.56 -5.04 4.35
N LEU A 518 -24.36 -6.26 3.86
CA LEU A 518 -23.38 -6.55 2.82
C LEU A 518 -23.76 -5.89 1.49
N GLU A 519 -25.03 -5.91 1.11
CA GLU A 519 -25.52 -5.18 -0.08
C GLU A 519 -25.27 -3.66 0.03
N ILE A 520 -25.42 -3.09 1.22
CA ILE A 520 -25.10 -1.67 1.49
C ILE A 520 -23.60 -1.44 1.35
N LEU A 521 -22.76 -2.30 1.95
CA LEU A 521 -21.31 -2.21 1.86
C LEU A 521 -20.83 -2.26 0.40
N ILE A 522 -21.30 -3.24 -0.38
CA ILE A 522 -20.94 -3.39 -1.81
C ILE A 522 -21.24 -2.09 -2.57
N ARG A 523 -22.43 -1.51 -2.37
CA ARG A 523 -22.83 -0.27 -3.04
C ARG A 523 -21.94 0.93 -2.67
N LEU A 524 -21.62 1.10 -1.38
CA LEU A 524 -20.80 2.21 -0.91
C LEU A 524 -19.33 2.03 -1.34
N TYR A 525 -18.83 0.83 -1.27
CA TYR A 525 -17.46 0.50 -1.67
C TYR A 525 -17.26 0.67 -3.19
N ARG A 526 -18.24 0.24 -4.03
CA ARG A 526 -18.22 0.54 -5.46
C ARG A 526 -18.14 2.04 -5.73
N LYS A 527 -18.93 2.84 -5.00
CA LYS A 527 -18.88 4.30 -5.13
C LYS A 527 -17.52 4.86 -4.76
N GLN A 528 -16.93 4.42 -3.66
CA GLN A 528 -15.58 4.80 -3.23
C GLN A 528 -14.55 4.44 -4.31
N TRP A 529 -14.57 3.20 -4.80
CA TRP A 529 -13.64 2.74 -5.84
C TRP A 529 -13.68 3.61 -7.09
N LEU A 530 -14.86 3.90 -7.61
CA LEU A 530 -15.05 4.70 -8.83
C LEU A 530 -14.69 6.18 -8.68
N ILE A 531 -14.67 6.70 -7.45
CA ILE A 531 -14.13 8.04 -7.17
C ILE A 531 -12.61 8.07 -7.37
N GLU A 532 -11.91 7.02 -6.97
CA GLU A 532 -10.46 7.02 -6.81
C GLU A 532 -9.72 6.28 -7.91
N ASN A 533 -10.29 5.21 -8.44
CA ASN A 533 -9.64 4.29 -9.35
C ASN A 533 -10.31 4.25 -10.72
N LYS A 534 -9.61 3.69 -11.71
CA LYS A 534 -10.24 3.26 -12.95
C LYS A 534 -11.24 2.13 -12.64
N PRO A 535 -12.28 1.92 -13.47
CA PRO A 535 -13.29 0.87 -13.21
C PRO A 535 -12.72 -0.55 -13.14
N HIS A 536 -11.68 -0.82 -13.93
CA HIS A 536 -11.00 -2.12 -13.97
C HIS A 536 -10.46 -2.50 -12.58
N GLY A 537 -10.49 -3.80 -12.28
CA GLY A 537 -10.05 -4.35 -11.00
C GLY A 537 -11.15 -4.43 -9.95
N PHE A 538 -12.22 -3.62 -10.05
CA PHE A 538 -13.33 -3.69 -9.12
C PHE A 538 -14.14 -4.99 -9.27
N GLU A 539 -14.14 -5.59 -10.45
CA GLU A 539 -14.77 -6.90 -10.70
C GLU A 539 -14.26 -7.98 -9.74
N ILE A 540 -13.03 -7.90 -9.28
CA ILE A 540 -12.47 -8.83 -8.28
C ILE A 540 -13.18 -8.64 -6.93
N GLN A 541 -13.44 -7.39 -6.54
CA GLN A 541 -14.16 -7.10 -5.30
C GLN A 541 -15.64 -7.51 -5.43
N GLU A 542 -16.24 -7.35 -6.60
CA GLU A 542 -17.60 -7.80 -6.87
C GLU A 542 -17.73 -9.33 -6.80
N ILE A 543 -16.75 -10.06 -7.34
CA ILE A 543 -16.72 -11.53 -7.24
C ILE A 543 -16.58 -11.95 -5.77
N ARG A 544 -15.66 -11.35 -5.01
CA ARG A 544 -15.40 -11.67 -3.60
C ARG A 544 -16.63 -11.40 -2.73
N LEU A 545 -17.14 -10.19 -2.76
CA LEU A 545 -18.26 -9.77 -1.93
C LEU A 545 -19.60 -10.35 -2.44
N GLY A 546 -19.76 -10.51 -3.75
CA GLY A 546 -20.90 -11.16 -4.36
C GLY A 546 -20.95 -12.65 -4.03
N GLY A 547 -19.83 -13.35 -4.06
CA GLY A 547 -19.70 -14.73 -3.61
C GLY A 547 -20.03 -14.88 -2.12
N LEU A 548 -19.54 -13.99 -1.26
CA LEU A 548 -19.90 -13.95 0.15
C LEU A 548 -21.42 -13.73 0.35
N LEU A 549 -22.02 -12.80 -0.41
CA LEU A 549 -23.45 -12.53 -0.36
C LEU A 549 -24.27 -13.76 -0.69
N GLU A 550 -23.94 -14.45 -1.77
CA GLU A 550 -24.65 -15.66 -2.19
C GLU A 550 -24.43 -16.82 -1.20
N ARG A 551 -23.22 -16.95 -0.66
CA ARG A 551 -22.95 -17.94 0.40
C ARG A 551 -23.80 -17.72 1.65
N LEU A 552 -23.95 -16.47 2.12
CA LEU A 552 -24.83 -16.14 3.25
C LEU A 552 -26.31 -16.49 2.96
N LYS A 553 -26.78 -16.24 1.73
CA LYS A 553 -28.13 -16.65 1.29
C LYS A 553 -28.32 -18.17 1.30
N GLY A 554 -27.32 -18.92 0.81
CA GLY A 554 -27.30 -20.37 0.84
C GLY A 554 -27.33 -20.95 2.26
N CYS A 555 -26.50 -20.42 3.16
CA CYS A 555 -26.49 -20.80 4.57
C CYS A 555 -27.81 -20.50 5.25
N LYS A 556 -28.39 -19.33 4.98
CA LYS A 556 -29.72 -18.96 5.49
C LYS A 556 -30.82 -19.94 5.04
N LEU A 557 -30.84 -20.33 3.75
CA LEU A 557 -31.79 -21.27 3.22
C LEU A 557 -31.68 -22.64 3.91
N ARG A 558 -30.48 -23.17 4.02
CA ARG A 558 -30.24 -24.48 4.66
C ARG A 558 -30.58 -24.46 6.15
N LEU A 559 -30.24 -23.38 6.88
CA LEU A 559 -30.63 -23.25 8.28
C LEU A 559 -32.16 -23.20 8.44
N LYS A 560 -32.86 -22.50 7.54
CA LYS A 560 -34.34 -22.47 7.52
C LYS A 560 -34.91 -23.84 7.23
N ASP A 561 -34.36 -24.59 6.27
CA ASP A 561 -34.83 -25.93 5.93
C ASP A 561 -34.60 -26.93 7.10
N TYR A 562 -33.49 -26.82 7.83
CA TYR A 562 -33.26 -27.58 9.06
C TYR A 562 -34.30 -27.25 10.13
N LEU A 563 -34.54 -25.97 10.40
CA LEU A 563 -35.50 -25.52 11.41
C LEU A 563 -36.94 -25.92 11.07
N ASN A 564 -37.27 -26.15 9.79
CA ASN A 564 -38.56 -26.58 9.31
C ASN A 564 -38.65 -28.12 9.12
N GLY A 565 -37.60 -28.87 9.49
CA GLY A 565 -37.57 -30.33 9.36
C GLY A 565 -37.54 -30.86 7.95
N LYS A 566 -37.09 -30.05 6.97
CA LYS A 566 -36.93 -30.49 5.58
C LYS A 566 -35.61 -31.24 5.37
N ILE A 567 -34.62 -30.94 6.19
CA ILE A 567 -33.32 -31.63 6.28
C ILE A 567 -33.04 -31.95 7.75
N ASP A 568 -32.42 -33.10 8.00
CA ASP A 568 -32.18 -33.61 9.33
C ASP A 568 -30.84 -33.10 9.93
N LYS A 569 -29.91 -32.66 9.06
CA LYS A 569 -28.57 -32.21 9.49
C LYS A 569 -28.00 -31.18 8.52
N ILE A 570 -26.94 -30.49 9.01
CA ILE A 570 -26.06 -29.60 8.24
C ILE A 570 -24.64 -30.11 8.42
N ASP A 571 -24.13 -30.81 7.40
CA ASP A 571 -22.87 -31.58 7.49
C ASP A 571 -21.68 -30.71 7.95
N GLU A 572 -21.57 -29.46 7.46
CA GLU A 572 -20.48 -28.57 7.86
C GLU A 572 -20.51 -28.19 9.36
N LEU A 573 -21.68 -28.23 10.00
CA LEU A 573 -21.82 -27.95 11.42
C LEU A 573 -21.57 -29.18 12.29
N ASP A 574 -21.66 -30.38 11.72
CA ASP A 574 -21.35 -31.64 12.40
C ASP A 574 -19.84 -31.87 12.52
N GLU A 575 -19.05 -31.31 11.60
CA GLU A 575 -17.60 -31.44 11.64
C GLU A 575 -16.97 -30.80 12.88
N CYS A 576 -15.94 -31.48 13.41
CA CYS A 576 -15.15 -30.96 14.52
C CYS A 576 -14.06 -30.04 14.02
N LEU A 577 -14.08 -28.79 14.47
CA LEU A 577 -13.03 -27.83 14.14
C LEU A 577 -11.73 -28.19 14.89
N ILE A 578 -10.63 -28.22 14.15
CA ILE A 578 -9.30 -28.50 14.69
C ILE A 578 -8.58 -27.17 14.89
N ALA A 579 -8.38 -26.76 16.13
CA ALA A 579 -7.77 -25.47 16.45
C ALA A 579 -6.37 -25.30 15.82
N ASP A 580 -5.58 -26.37 15.83
CA ASP A 580 -4.22 -26.35 15.27
C ASP A 580 -4.18 -26.25 13.74
N ALA A 581 -5.30 -26.51 13.04
CA ALA A 581 -5.38 -26.39 11.59
C ALA A 581 -5.29 -24.91 11.11
N VAL A 582 -5.59 -23.97 12.00
CA VAL A 582 -5.48 -22.53 11.71
C VAL A 582 -4.01 -22.05 11.86
N GLY A 583 -3.09 -22.97 12.15
CA GLY A 583 -1.66 -22.70 12.24
C GLY A 583 -1.28 -21.72 13.35
N ARG A 584 -0.33 -20.83 13.06
CA ARG A 584 0.14 -19.83 14.02
C ARG A 584 -0.81 -18.62 14.16
N VAL A 585 -1.98 -18.67 13.54
CA VAL A 585 -2.95 -17.57 13.56
C VAL A 585 -3.45 -17.36 14.98
N LYS A 586 -3.18 -16.18 15.51
CA LYS A 586 -3.82 -15.69 16.73
C LYS A 586 -4.60 -14.44 16.36
N PRO A 587 -5.75 -14.17 16.98
CA PRO A 587 -6.56 -12.99 16.66
C PRO A 587 -5.77 -11.67 16.78
N ASN A 588 -4.71 -11.71 17.55
CA ASN A 588 -3.89 -10.57 17.99
C ASN A 588 -2.45 -10.62 17.46
N ASN A 589 -2.10 -11.60 16.63
CA ASN A 589 -0.75 -11.72 16.09
C ASN A 589 -0.80 -11.50 14.58
N ARG A 590 0.31 -10.98 14.06
CA ARG A 590 0.60 -10.97 12.65
C ARG A 590 0.39 -12.38 12.09
N CYS A 591 -0.52 -12.48 11.15
CA CYS A 591 -0.70 -13.67 10.37
C CYS A 591 -0.71 -13.30 8.89
N ASP A 592 0.48 -13.41 8.29
CA ASP A 592 0.66 -13.13 6.88
C ASP A 592 -0.16 -14.08 6.01
N GLU A 593 -0.26 -15.36 6.42
CA GLU A 593 -1.01 -16.39 5.68
C GLU A 593 -2.47 -16.05 5.46
N TYR A 594 -3.13 -15.40 6.46
CA TYR A 594 -4.57 -15.06 6.37
C TYR A 594 -4.83 -13.59 6.01
N SER A 595 -3.82 -12.75 6.04
CA SER A 595 -4.00 -11.33 5.65
C SER A 595 -4.36 -11.18 4.18
N TYR A 596 -3.99 -12.15 3.34
CA TYR A 596 -4.27 -12.20 1.92
C TYR A 596 -5.56 -12.96 1.57
N MET A 597 -6.24 -13.58 2.54
CA MET A 597 -7.45 -14.34 2.24
C MET A 597 -8.59 -13.44 1.81
N SER A 598 -9.17 -13.78 0.69
CA SER A 598 -10.44 -13.23 0.22
C SER A 598 -11.64 -14.11 0.60
N ILE A 599 -11.39 -15.38 0.94
CA ILE A 599 -12.34 -16.33 1.49
C ILE A 599 -11.59 -17.20 2.49
N ALA A 600 -12.05 -17.29 3.73
CA ALA A 600 -11.51 -18.21 4.72
C ALA A 600 -12.06 -19.61 4.52
N SER A 601 -11.53 -20.31 3.53
CA SER A 601 -11.89 -21.69 3.17
C SER A 601 -10.63 -22.49 2.88
N VAL A 602 -10.67 -23.79 3.19
CA VAL A 602 -9.63 -24.75 2.78
C VAL A 602 -9.67 -25.07 1.29
N ASN A 603 -10.75 -24.65 0.61
CA ASN A 603 -10.90 -24.81 -0.83
C ASN A 603 -10.42 -23.54 -1.54
N SER A 604 -9.49 -23.68 -2.45
CA SER A 604 -8.96 -22.58 -3.24
C SER A 604 -10.02 -22.06 -4.22
N PHE A 605 -10.13 -20.72 -4.34
CA PHE A 605 -11.04 -20.08 -5.28
C PHE A 605 -10.50 -20.05 -6.71
N ASP A 606 -9.18 -19.98 -6.88
CA ASP A 606 -8.52 -19.77 -8.18
C ASP A 606 -7.42 -20.78 -8.49
N GLY A 607 -7.19 -21.77 -7.63
CA GLY A 607 -6.15 -22.80 -7.82
C GLY A 607 -4.72 -22.30 -7.70
N TYR A 608 -4.51 -21.02 -7.39
CA TYR A 608 -3.19 -20.47 -7.12
C TYR A 608 -2.95 -20.42 -5.62
N THR A 609 -2.19 -21.38 -5.12
CA THR A 609 -1.52 -21.23 -3.84
C THR A 609 -0.29 -20.35 -4.06
N TYR A 610 -0.23 -19.19 -3.42
CA TYR A 610 1.04 -18.52 -3.22
C TYR A 610 1.93 -19.46 -2.42
N ILE A 611 2.95 -19.97 -3.06
CA ILE A 611 4.06 -20.62 -2.35
C ILE A 611 5.03 -19.48 -2.07
N ASP A 612 4.92 -18.86 -0.90
CA ASP A 612 6.01 -18.11 -0.31
C ASP A 612 7.11 -19.13 0.01
N VAL A 613 8.18 -19.10 -0.77
CA VAL A 613 9.39 -19.89 -0.51
C VAL A 613 10.48 -18.96 0.00
#